data_d41e4a3ce9f23467cdd6832a110b5d7a
#
_entry.id   d41e4a3ce9f23467cdd6832a110b5d7a
#
_cell.length_a   1.000
_cell.length_b   1.000
_cell.length_c   1.000
_cell.angle_alpha   90.00
_cell.angle_beta   90.00
_cell.angle_gamma   90.00
#
_symmetry.space_group_name_H-M   'P 1'
#
loop_
_entity.id
_entity.type
_entity.pdbx_description
1 polymer ?
#
loop_
_entity_poly.entity_id
_entity_poly.type
_entity_poly.pdbx_seq_one_letter_code
_entity_poly.pdbx_strand_id
1 'polypeptide(L)'
;MGYHKFLKTSFLFCIIYVNAFAQAKLITPNIDSRLYLGEGSDQPLIVGLGGSEGGNAWDSDYWKKTRDQFIAKGYAFLAIGYFGGKGTPDTLNKISINDVHDAILVATKNKKINKRKIAIIGGSRGGDLALLIGSYFKDIRCVVAIVPSHVAFPGHTNHFTTSAWTYNNKELPFVPVNDEAVPFLMKRDLRGSFTAMLRDSIAEAKALIKVEKINGAILLLSATKDDHIPGVEMCDKMIARLKTKKFKHANEHIVIEGGHGEPLKHFDLIFKFLENNFSKR
;
A
#
# COMPACT_ATOMS: atom_id res chain seq x y z
N MET A 1 -11.29 -76.23 -17.74
CA MET A 1 -12.12 -75.20 -17.07
C MET A 1 -11.20 -74.21 -16.43
N GLY A 2 -10.90 -73.10 -17.11
CA GLY A 2 -9.98 -72.05 -16.62
C GLY A 2 -10.74 -70.74 -16.46
N TYR A 3 -10.84 -70.27 -15.22
CA TYR A 3 -11.46 -68.99 -14.88
C TYR A 3 -10.44 -67.85 -15.07
N HIS A 4 -10.66 -66.98 -16.07
CA HIS A 4 -9.95 -65.71 -16.19
C HIS A 4 -10.63 -64.68 -15.28
N LYS A 5 -9.92 -64.23 -14.24
CA LYS A 5 -10.32 -63.07 -13.45
C LYS A 5 -9.86 -61.79 -14.19
N PHE A 6 -10.84 -61.00 -14.64
CA PHE A 6 -10.62 -59.64 -15.12
C PHE A 6 -10.44 -58.71 -13.93
N LEU A 7 -9.22 -58.15 -13.80
CA LEU A 7 -8.92 -57.08 -12.84
C LEU A 7 -9.38 -55.76 -13.48
N LYS A 8 -10.44 -55.14 -12.94
CA LYS A 8 -10.87 -53.78 -13.32
C LYS A 8 -9.98 -52.78 -12.57
N THR A 9 -9.02 -52.19 -13.26
CA THR A 9 -8.22 -51.06 -12.75
C THR A 9 -9.02 -49.77 -12.93
N SER A 10 -9.59 -49.26 -11.84
CA SER A 10 -10.23 -47.92 -11.82
C SER A 10 -9.14 -46.85 -11.76
N PHE A 11 -8.95 -46.13 -12.85
CA PHE A 11 -8.14 -44.91 -12.87
C PHE A 11 -8.96 -43.78 -12.25
N LEU A 12 -8.51 -43.36 -11.04
CA LEU A 12 -9.04 -42.17 -10.38
C LEU A 12 -8.39 -40.93 -11.04
N PHE A 13 -9.10 -40.24 -11.92
CA PHE A 13 -8.70 -38.99 -12.50
C PHE A 13 -8.82 -37.90 -11.41
N CYS A 14 -7.71 -37.51 -10.78
CA CYS A 14 -7.67 -36.32 -9.98
C CYS A 14 -7.71 -35.09 -10.91
N ILE A 15 -8.89 -34.49 -11.06
CA ILE A 15 -9.03 -33.19 -11.75
C ILE A 15 -8.46 -32.13 -10.83
N ILE A 16 -7.24 -31.68 -11.11
CA ILE A 16 -6.64 -30.50 -10.46
C ILE A 16 -7.36 -29.28 -11.06
N TYR A 17 -8.31 -28.70 -10.31
CA TYR A 17 -8.88 -27.41 -10.65
C TYR A 17 -7.80 -26.35 -10.42
N VAL A 18 -7.13 -25.91 -11.48
CA VAL A 18 -6.35 -24.68 -11.46
C VAL A 18 -7.34 -23.53 -11.48
N ASN A 19 -7.66 -22.96 -10.33
CA ASN A 19 -8.46 -21.75 -10.24
C ASN A 19 -7.64 -20.58 -10.81
N ALA A 20 -7.81 -20.30 -12.10
CA ALA A 20 -7.30 -19.08 -12.72
C ALA A 20 -8.27 -17.94 -12.37
N PHE A 21 -7.87 -17.06 -11.46
CA PHE A 21 -8.63 -15.85 -11.14
C PHE A 21 -8.72 -14.94 -12.37
N ALA A 22 -9.91 -14.38 -12.60
CA ALA A 22 -10.10 -13.44 -13.71
C ALA A 22 -9.26 -12.17 -13.45
N GLN A 23 -8.46 -11.78 -14.44
CA GLN A 23 -7.63 -10.57 -14.36
C GLN A 23 -7.92 -9.65 -15.54
N ALA A 24 -7.85 -8.33 -15.31
CA ALA A 24 -8.02 -7.32 -16.33
C ALA A 24 -7.05 -6.16 -16.13
N LYS A 25 -6.34 -5.77 -17.19
CA LYS A 25 -5.59 -4.52 -17.22
C LYS A 25 -6.58 -3.37 -17.38
N LEU A 26 -6.51 -2.37 -16.50
CA LEU A 26 -7.33 -1.17 -16.62
C LEU A 26 -6.55 -0.09 -17.39
N ILE A 27 -7.28 0.75 -18.13
CA ILE A 27 -6.69 1.86 -18.90
C ILE A 27 -6.96 3.13 -18.13
N THR A 28 -5.91 3.67 -17.52
CA THR A 28 -5.91 4.95 -16.80
C THR A 28 -4.64 5.73 -17.13
N PRO A 29 -4.71 7.05 -17.34
CA PRO A 29 -3.52 7.86 -17.61
C PRO A 29 -2.51 7.76 -16.45
N ASN A 30 -1.23 7.69 -16.77
CA ASN A 30 -0.11 7.71 -15.82
C ASN A 30 -0.07 6.59 -14.79
N ILE A 31 -0.95 5.59 -14.88
CA ILE A 31 -1.07 4.50 -13.90
C ILE A 31 -1.06 3.16 -14.63
N ASP A 32 -0.19 2.26 -14.20
CA ASP A 32 -0.23 0.86 -14.60
C ASP A 32 -1.05 0.08 -13.56
N SER A 33 -2.26 -0.35 -13.91
CA SER A 33 -3.14 -1.02 -12.96
C SER A 33 -3.69 -2.33 -13.50
N ARG A 34 -3.76 -3.35 -12.63
CA ARG A 34 -4.33 -4.65 -12.93
C ARG A 34 -5.30 -5.09 -11.83
N LEU A 35 -6.52 -5.38 -12.26
CA LEU A 35 -7.59 -5.84 -11.39
C LEU A 35 -7.66 -7.37 -11.40
N TYR A 36 -7.69 -7.97 -10.23
CA TYR A 36 -7.88 -9.40 -9.99
C TYR A 36 -9.20 -9.61 -9.26
N LEU A 37 -10.00 -10.53 -9.76
CA LEU A 37 -11.32 -10.83 -9.22
C LEU A 37 -11.38 -12.28 -8.75
N GLY A 38 -11.98 -12.48 -7.59
CA GLY A 38 -12.39 -13.78 -7.10
C GLY A 38 -13.73 -14.23 -7.67
N GLU A 39 -14.22 -15.32 -7.15
CA GLU A 39 -15.58 -15.80 -7.40
C GLU A 39 -16.59 -14.94 -6.61
N GLY A 40 -17.84 -14.88 -7.09
CA GLY A 40 -18.91 -14.14 -6.41
C GLY A 40 -19.02 -12.67 -6.80
N SER A 41 -19.93 -11.99 -6.12
CA SER A 41 -20.27 -10.58 -6.28
C SER A 41 -20.05 -9.82 -4.97
N ASP A 42 -20.17 -8.49 -5.01
CA ASP A 42 -20.05 -7.60 -3.85
C ASP A 42 -18.69 -7.71 -3.12
N GLN A 43 -17.60 -7.95 -3.88
CA GLN A 43 -16.26 -8.13 -3.35
C GLN A 43 -15.71 -6.80 -2.82
N PRO A 44 -15.29 -6.71 -1.55
CA PRO A 44 -14.53 -5.56 -1.08
C PRO A 44 -13.23 -5.44 -1.86
N LEU A 45 -12.81 -4.22 -2.19
CA LEU A 45 -11.61 -3.95 -2.98
C LEU A 45 -10.41 -3.69 -2.07
N ILE A 46 -9.35 -4.45 -2.27
CA ILE A 46 -8.01 -4.16 -1.74
C ILE A 46 -7.18 -3.53 -2.84
N VAL A 47 -6.57 -2.39 -2.57
CA VAL A 47 -5.64 -1.70 -3.48
C VAL A 47 -4.23 -1.88 -2.93
N GLY A 48 -3.33 -2.45 -3.74
CA GLY A 48 -1.92 -2.66 -3.38
C GLY A 48 -1.02 -1.62 -4.04
N LEU A 49 -0.21 -0.92 -3.23
CA LEU A 49 0.77 0.09 -3.65
C LEU A 49 2.18 -0.38 -3.30
N GLY A 50 3.09 -0.43 -4.28
CA GLY A 50 4.51 -0.71 -4.08
C GLY A 50 5.25 0.47 -3.43
N GLY A 51 6.50 0.26 -3.03
CA GLY A 51 7.38 1.26 -2.43
C GLY A 51 8.26 1.99 -3.47
N SER A 52 9.52 2.22 -3.10
CA SER A 52 10.50 2.95 -3.92
C SER A 52 11.07 2.14 -5.09
N GLU A 53 10.74 0.86 -5.19
CA GLU A 53 11.20 -0.03 -6.27
C GLU A 53 10.63 0.33 -7.65
N GLY A 54 9.50 1.04 -7.67
CA GLY A 54 8.81 1.37 -8.91
C GLY A 54 8.13 0.18 -9.59
N GLY A 55 7.56 0.43 -10.78
CA GLY A 55 6.76 -0.55 -11.49
C GLY A 55 5.46 -0.91 -10.77
N ASN A 56 4.84 -2.01 -11.18
CA ASN A 56 3.68 -2.56 -10.49
C ASN A 56 4.09 -3.74 -9.62
N ALA A 57 4.65 -3.46 -8.43
CA ALA A 57 5.19 -4.48 -7.54
C ALA A 57 4.18 -5.58 -7.23
N TRP A 58 2.93 -5.20 -6.94
CA TRP A 58 1.88 -6.15 -6.60
C TRP A 58 1.39 -7.01 -7.77
N ASP A 59 1.70 -6.65 -9.02
CA ASP A 59 1.44 -7.47 -10.20
C ASP A 59 2.51 -8.54 -10.44
N SER A 60 3.68 -8.42 -9.77
CA SER A 60 4.81 -9.35 -9.91
C SER A 60 4.50 -10.74 -9.34
N ASP A 61 5.30 -11.72 -9.78
CA ASP A 61 5.25 -13.10 -9.27
C ASP A 61 5.64 -13.18 -7.79
N TYR A 62 6.51 -12.29 -7.31
CA TYR A 62 6.90 -12.21 -5.91
C TYR A 62 5.68 -12.02 -4.99
N TRP A 63 4.74 -11.15 -5.37
CA TRP A 63 3.53 -10.86 -4.59
C TRP A 63 2.34 -11.76 -4.94
N LYS A 64 2.48 -12.65 -5.94
CA LYS A 64 1.39 -13.50 -6.41
C LYS A 64 0.72 -14.29 -5.28
N LYS A 65 1.51 -14.97 -4.44
CA LYS A 65 1.00 -15.79 -3.34
C LYS A 65 0.17 -14.95 -2.35
N THR A 66 0.66 -13.77 -1.97
CA THR A 66 -0.05 -12.89 -1.03
C THR A 66 -1.30 -12.31 -1.66
N ARG A 67 -1.24 -11.87 -2.91
CA ARG A 67 -2.40 -11.42 -3.68
C ARG A 67 -3.48 -12.49 -3.78
N ASP A 68 -3.10 -13.73 -4.09
CA ASP A 68 -4.02 -14.86 -4.19
C ASP A 68 -4.70 -15.17 -2.84
N GLN A 69 -4.02 -14.95 -1.70
CA GLN A 69 -4.63 -15.06 -0.38
C GLN A 69 -5.74 -14.04 -0.15
N PHE A 70 -5.58 -12.78 -0.60
CA PHE A 70 -6.66 -11.79 -0.55
C PHE A 70 -7.85 -12.24 -1.37
N ILE A 71 -7.62 -12.74 -2.59
CA ILE A 71 -8.68 -13.20 -3.49
C ILE A 71 -9.40 -14.40 -2.89
N ALA A 72 -8.68 -15.37 -2.34
CA ALA A 72 -9.23 -16.55 -1.67
C ALA A 72 -10.10 -16.19 -0.44
N LYS A 73 -9.82 -15.05 0.20
CA LYS A 73 -10.63 -14.50 1.31
C LYS A 73 -11.84 -13.67 0.83
N GLY A 74 -12.12 -13.65 -0.48
CA GLY A 74 -13.28 -12.98 -1.07
C GLY A 74 -13.09 -11.51 -1.40
N TYR A 75 -11.87 -10.99 -1.39
CA TYR A 75 -11.57 -9.64 -1.84
C TYR A 75 -11.32 -9.62 -3.35
N ALA A 76 -11.68 -8.52 -4.01
CA ALA A 76 -11.04 -8.12 -5.26
C ALA A 76 -9.71 -7.44 -4.94
N PHE A 77 -8.71 -7.57 -5.82
CA PHE A 77 -7.40 -6.95 -5.62
C PHE A 77 -7.01 -6.10 -6.82
N LEU A 78 -6.67 -4.82 -6.57
CA LEU A 78 -6.17 -3.89 -7.58
C LEU A 78 -4.70 -3.61 -7.32
N ALA A 79 -3.83 -4.16 -8.16
CA ALA A 79 -2.40 -3.87 -8.18
C ALA A 79 -2.16 -2.57 -8.94
N ILE A 80 -1.47 -1.60 -8.32
CA ILE A 80 -1.18 -0.29 -8.92
C ILE A 80 0.33 -0.02 -8.94
N GLY A 81 0.86 0.24 -10.15
CA GLY A 81 2.13 0.90 -10.39
C GLY A 81 1.91 2.36 -10.74
N TYR A 82 2.56 3.27 -10.05
CA TYR A 82 2.35 4.71 -10.17
C TYR A 82 3.60 5.48 -10.62
N PHE A 83 4.74 4.81 -10.76
CA PHE A 83 5.97 5.31 -11.40
C PHE A 83 6.89 4.14 -11.79
N GLY A 84 7.88 4.40 -12.65
CA GLY A 84 8.92 3.44 -13.02
C GLY A 84 8.44 2.26 -13.86
N GLY A 85 7.22 2.31 -14.38
CA GLY A 85 6.59 1.29 -15.21
C GLY A 85 6.15 1.82 -16.57
N LYS A 86 5.71 0.93 -17.45
CA LYS A 86 5.23 1.31 -18.77
C LYS A 86 3.97 2.17 -18.67
N GLY A 87 4.05 3.40 -19.17
CA GLY A 87 2.92 4.35 -19.19
C GLY A 87 2.69 5.07 -17.86
N THR A 88 3.68 5.02 -16.96
CA THR A 88 3.71 5.79 -15.72
C THR A 88 4.87 6.80 -15.77
N PRO A 89 4.93 7.82 -14.87
CA PRO A 89 6.11 8.65 -14.71
C PRO A 89 7.38 7.80 -14.46
N ASP A 90 8.52 8.22 -15.00
CA ASP A 90 9.77 7.45 -14.91
C ASP A 90 10.31 7.38 -13.48
N THR A 91 10.07 8.40 -12.66
CA THR A 91 10.60 8.51 -11.30
C THR A 91 9.50 8.84 -10.31
N LEU A 92 9.73 8.53 -9.04
CA LEU A 92 8.87 8.96 -7.93
C LEU A 92 9.00 10.47 -7.72
N ASN A 93 8.36 11.24 -8.56
CA ASN A 93 8.42 12.70 -8.54
C ASN A 93 7.10 13.30 -9.02
N LYS A 94 6.49 14.15 -8.22
CA LYS A 94 5.22 14.83 -8.53
C LYS A 94 4.10 13.86 -8.95
N ILE A 95 4.07 12.69 -8.36
CA ILE A 95 3.02 11.70 -8.63
C ILE A 95 1.68 12.27 -8.21
N SER A 96 0.71 12.23 -9.12
CA SER A 96 -0.65 12.68 -8.89
C SER A 96 -1.43 11.67 -8.04
N ILE A 97 -1.81 12.06 -6.81
CA ILE A 97 -2.70 11.23 -5.99
C ILE A 97 -4.11 11.16 -6.57
N ASN A 98 -4.50 12.13 -7.42
CA ASN A 98 -5.75 12.09 -8.16
C ASN A 98 -5.74 10.94 -9.19
N ASP A 99 -4.66 10.79 -9.98
CA ASP A 99 -4.58 9.75 -11.02
C ASP A 99 -4.65 8.35 -10.39
N VAL A 100 -3.99 8.17 -9.22
CA VAL A 100 -4.08 6.90 -8.47
C VAL A 100 -5.50 6.66 -7.98
N HIS A 101 -6.19 7.67 -7.45
CA HIS A 101 -7.57 7.55 -7.01
C HIS A 101 -8.53 7.29 -8.19
N ASP A 102 -8.31 7.94 -9.34
CA ASP A 102 -9.10 7.71 -10.54
C ASP A 102 -8.98 6.26 -11.04
N ALA A 103 -7.78 5.65 -10.95
CA ALA A 103 -7.61 4.23 -11.24
C ALA A 103 -8.43 3.34 -10.29
N ILE A 104 -8.53 3.70 -9.02
CA ILE A 104 -9.40 3.01 -8.05
C ILE A 104 -10.87 3.15 -8.47
N LEU A 105 -11.31 4.36 -8.82
CA LEU A 105 -12.67 4.61 -9.29
C LEU A 105 -13.01 3.83 -10.57
N VAL A 106 -12.06 3.71 -11.51
CA VAL A 106 -12.23 2.89 -12.71
C VAL A 106 -12.44 1.41 -12.33
N ALA A 107 -11.66 0.89 -11.38
CA ALA A 107 -11.84 -0.49 -10.91
C ALA A 107 -13.23 -0.71 -10.30
N THR A 108 -13.75 0.25 -9.53
CA THR A 108 -15.06 0.15 -8.88
C THR A 108 -16.26 0.17 -9.85
N LYS A 109 -16.05 0.43 -11.14
CA LYS A 109 -17.09 0.27 -12.17
C LYS A 109 -17.41 -1.20 -12.47
N ASN A 110 -16.52 -2.12 -12.08
CA ASN A 110 -16.80 -3.56 -12.21
C ASN A 110 -17.93 -3.97 -11.26
N LYS A 111 -18.96 -4.63 -11.82
CA LYS A 111 -20.18 -5.01 -11.08
C LYS A 111 -19.95 -6.01 -9.95
N LYS A 112 -18.82 -6.72 -9.95
CA LYS A 112 -18.45 -7.64 -8.88
C LYS A 112 -17.89 -6.94 -7.64
N ILE A 113 -17.52 -5.65 -7.74
CA ILE A 113 -16.85 -4.90 -6.66
C ILE A 113 -17.84 -4.11 -5.82
N ASN A 114 -17.70 -4.21 -4.50
CA ASN A 114 -18.36 -3.33 -3.56
C ASN A 114 -17.66 -1.97 -3.48
N LYS A 115 -18.18 -1.00 -4.21
CA LYS A 115 -17.63 0.37 -4.26
C LYS A 115 -17.66 1.14 -2.93
N ARG A 116 -18.36 0.63 -1.90
CA ARG A 116 -18.41 1.24 -0.56
C ARG A 116 -17.36 0.64 0.39
N LYS A 117 -16.68 -0.43 -0.03
CA LYS A 117 -15.68 -1.15 0.76
C LYS A 117 -14.35 -1.17 0.01
N ILE A 118 -13.57 -0.09 0.18
CA ILE A 118 -12.25 0.09 -0.44
C ILE A 118 -11.21 0.21 0.66
N ALA A 119 -10.21 -0.67 0.64
CA ALA A 119 -9.04 -0.60 1.51
C ALA A 119 -7.77 -0.43 0.68
N ILE A 120 -6.80 0.31 1.20
CA ILE A 120 -5.50 0.51 0.56
C ILE A 120 -4.41 -0.06 1.46
N ILE A 121 -3.49 -0.82 0.86
CA ILE A 121 -2.29 -1.36 1.51
C ILE A 121 -1.07 -0.85 0.75
N GLY A 122 -0.13 -0.25 1.47
CA GLY A 122 1.12 0.21 0.87
C GLY A 122 2.32 -0.01 1.78
N GLY A 123 3.48 -0.30 1.18
CA GLY A 123 4.76 -0.43 1.89
C GLY A 123 5.68 0.74 1.60
N SER A 124 6.44 1.21 2.60
CA SER A 124 7.42 2.29 2.45
C SER A 124 6.78 3.53 1.80
N ARG A 125 7.28 4.02 0.65
CA ARG A 125 6.65 5.14 -0.08
C ARG A 125 5.21 4.85 -0.52
N GLY A 126 4.86 3.58 -0.75
CA GLY A 126 3.46 3.19 -0.97
C GLY A 126 2.60 3.32 0.28
N GLY A 127 3.19 3.18 1.48
CA GLY A 127 2.54 3.46 2.76
C GLY A 127 2.21 4.95 2.92
N ASP A 128 3.15 5.83 2.56
CA ASP A 128 2.92 7.28 2.51
C ASP A 128 1.75 7.62 1.57
N LEU A 129 1.78 7.04 0.35
CA LEU A 129 0.74 7.23 -0.65
C LEU A 129 -0.61 6.70 -0.19
N ALA A 130 -0.66 5.54 0.48
CA ALA A 130 -1.89 4.97 1.04
C ALA A 130 -2.51 5.91 2.08
N LEU A 131 -1.70 6.46 2.99
CA LEU A 131 -2.14 7.44 3.98
C LEU A 131 -2.62 8.75 3.33
N LEU A 132 -1.90 9.24 2.31
CA LEU A 132 -2.31 10.43 1.56
C LEU A 132 -3.66 10.21 0.87
N ILE A 133 -3.82 9.15 0.08
CA ILE A 133 -5.08 8.85 -0.61
C ILE A 133 -6.22 8.74 0.41
N GLY A 134 -6.04 7.98 1.50
CA GLY A 134 -7.05 7.86 2.55
C GLY A 134 -7.41 9.20 3.20
N SER A 135 -6.45 10.14 3.33
CA SER A 135 -6.70 11.46 3.94
C SER A 135 -7.41 12.45 3.01
N TYR A 136 -7.23 12.30 1.69
CA TYR A 136 -7.84 13.19 0.69
C TYR A 136 -9.19 12.69 0.18
N PHE A 137 -9.38 11.36 0.06
CA PHE A 137 -10.58 10.76 -0.54
C PHE A 137 -11.39 9.98 0.48
N LYS A 138 -12.69 10.31 0.61
CA LYS A 138 -13.58 9.82 1.68
C LYS A 138 -14.20 8.45 1.43
N ASP A 139 -14.06 7.91 0.24
CA ASP A 139 -14.49 6.58 -0.16
C ASP A 139 -13.56 5.46 0.33
N ILE A 140 -12.34 5.81 0.76
CA ILE A 140 -11.40 4.87 1.37
C ILE A 140 -11.82 4.56 2.80
N ARG A 141 -12.06 3.29 3.12
CA ARG A 141 -12.61 2.80 4.38
C ARG A 141 -11.62 2.08 5.28
N CYS A 142 -10.45 1.77 4.75
CA CYS A 142 -9.36 1.19 5.53
C CYS A 142 -8.01 1.54 4.89
N VAL A 143 -7.02 1.87 5.71
CA VAL A 143 -5.65 2.09 5.27
C VAL A 143 -4.71 1.22 6.09
N VAL A 144 -3.90 0.43 5.42
CA VAL A 144 -2.80 -0.33 6.00
C VAL A 144 -1.49 0.26 5.45
N ALA A 145 -0.71 0.88 6.32
CA ALA A 145 0.56 1.48 5.95
C ALA A 145 1.70 0.73 6.65
N ILE A 146 2.57 0.15 5.84
CA ILE A 146 3.69 -0.69 6.28
C ILE A 146 4.96 0.15 6.16
N VAL A 147 5.65 0.38 7.26
CA VAL A 147 6.86 1.23 7.40
C VAL A 147 6.68 2.61 6.73
N PRO A 148 5.58 3.33 7.02
CA PRO A 148 5.30 4.63 6.42
C PRO A 148 6.03 5.76 7.14
N SER A 149 6.10 6.92 6.48
CA SER A 149 6.38 8.20 7.12
C SER A 149 5.10 8.96 7.47
N HIS A 150 5.21 9.83 8.48
CA HIS A 150 4.10 10.70 8.92
C HIS A 150 4.01 12.02 8.16
N VAL A 151 5.00 12.28 7.29
CA VAL A 151 5.13 13.48 6.45
C VAL A 151 5.40 13.09 5.01
N ALA A 152 5.12 13.99 4.07
CA ALA A 152 5.62 13.86 2.72
C ALA A 152 7.10 14.26 2.66
N PHE A 153 7.88 13.51 1.89
CA PHE A 153 9.29 13.76 1.59
C PHE A 153 9.49 14.10 0.11
N PRO A 154 10.69 14.57 -0.29
CA PRO A 154 10.98 14.90 -1.67
C PRO A 154 10.80 13.70 -2.61
N GLY A 155 10.56 14.01 -3.87
CA GLY A 155 10.66 13.06 -4.97
C GLY A 155 12.10 12.61 -5.23
N HIS A 156 12.24 11.49 -5.92
CA HIS A 156 13.52 10.91 -6.29
C HIS A 156 14.10 11.62 -7.52
N THR A 157 14.51 12.87 -7.32
CA THR A 157 15.19 13.67 -8.33
C THR A 157 16.65 13.89 -7.93
N ASN A 158 17.49 14.29 -8.86
CA ASN A 158 18.93 14.53 -8.59
C ASN A 158 19.16 15.60 -7.50
N HIS A 159 18.20 16.49 -7.28
CA HIS A 159 18.35 17.63 -6.35
C HIS A 159 17.37 17.59 -5.18
N PHE A 160 16.43 16.64 -5.14
CA PHE A 160 15.42 16.51 -4.07
C PHE A 160 14.64 17.79 -3.77
N THR A 161 14.40 18.63 -4.78
CA THR A 161 13.83 19.99 -4.63
C THR A 161 12.32 20.04 -4.89
N THR A 162 11.70 18.92 -5.21
CA THR A 162 10.27 18.83 -5.52
C THR A 162 9.60 17.77 -4.67
N SER A 163 8.30 17.92 -4.43
CA SER A 163 7.51 16.91 -3.70
C SER A 163 7.44 15.59 -4.47
N ALA A 164 7.41 14.46 -3.76
CA ALA A 164 7.05 13.19 -4.37
C ALA A 164 5.61 13.20 -4.90
N TRP A 165 4.72 14.02 -4.32
CA TRP A 165 3.27 13.94 -4.49
C TRP A 165 2.64 15.26 -4.93
N THR A 166 1.60 15.17 -5.76
CA THR A 166 0.75 16.31 -6.14
C THR A 166 -0.73 16.00 -5.88
N TYR A 167 -1.51 17.04 -5.62
CA TYR A 167 -2.96 17.00 -5.55
C TYR A 167 -3.53 18.17 -6.34
N ASN A 168 -4.45 17.91 -7.27
CA ASN A 168 -5.02 18.90 -8.19
C ASN A 168 -3.93 19.74 -8.88
N ASN A 169 -2.92 19.07 -9.42
CA ASN A 169 -1.75 19.64 -10.10
C ASN A 169 -0.88 20.59 -9.26
N LYS A 170 -1.03 20.56 -7.93
CA LYS A 170 -0.19 21.33 -6.99
C LYS A 170 0.65 20.39 -6.17
N GLU A 171 1.93 20.72 -6.02
CA GLU A 171 2.81 19.97 -5.14
C GLU A 171 2.30 20.01 -3.70
N LEU A 172 2.29 18.84 -3.05
CA LEU A 172 2.03 18.76 -1.62
C LEU A 172 3.25 19.29 -0.85
N PRO A 173 3.04 20.01 0.26
CA PRO A 173 4.14 20.38 1.13
C PRO A 173 4.94 19.14 1.55
N PHE A 174 6.25 19.25 1.58
CA PHE A 174 7.16 18.18 1.93
C PHE A 174 8.30 18.71 2.83
N VAL A 175 8.97 17.83 3.54
CA VAL A 175 10.17 18.16 4.33
C VAL A 175 11.36 18.18 3.38
N PRO A 176 11.98 19.34 3.11
CA PRO A 176 13.11 19.44 2.19
C PRO A 176 14.38 18.83 2.79
N VAL A 177 15.33 18.48 1.94
CA VAL A 177 16.70 18.19 2.39
C VAL A 177 17.31 19.47 2.94
N ASN A 178 17.80 19.40 4.17
CA ASN A 178 18.55 20.48 4.84
C ASN A 178 20.05 20.17 4.90
N ASP A 179 20.86 21.16 5.25
CA ASP A 179 22.31 21.01 5.31
C ASP A 179 22.77 19.91 6.28
N GLU A 180 22.01 19.68 7.36
CA GLU A 180 22.30 18.64 8.33
C GLU A 180 22.11 17.22 7.77
N ALA A 181 21.24 17.04 6.78
CA ALA A 181 21.01 15.76 6.14
C ALA A 181 22.09 15.39 5.11
N VAL A 182 22.77 16.36 4.53
CA VAL A 182 23.75 16.15 3.44
C VAL A 182 24.85 15.14 3.81
N PRO A 183 25.52 15.22 4.99
CA PRO A 183 26.55 14.25 5.36
C PRO A 183 26.06 12.80 5.44
N PHE A 184 24.80 12.59 5.84
CA PHE A 184 24.17 11.29 5.90
C PHE A 184 23.84 10.78 4.51
N LEU A 185 23.29 11.61 3.63
CA LEU A 185 23.04 11.28 2.23
C LEU A 185 24.31 10.85 1.50
N MET A 186 25.41 11.55 1.70
CA MET A 186 26.71 11.20 1.11
C MET A 186 27.22 9.84 1.58
N LYS A 187 26.87 9.42 2.80
CA LYS A 187 27.20 8.10 3.37
C LYS A 187 26.16 7.03 3.04
N ARG A 188 25.08 7.39 2.34
CA ARG A 188 23.92 6.53 2.09
C ARG A 188 23.21 6.04 3.37
N ASP A 189 23.34 6.81 4.43
CA ASP A 189 22.61 6.61 5.69
C ASP A 189 21.22 7.27 5.55
N LEU A 190 20.26 6.49 5.09
CA LEU A 190 18.90 7.00 4.85
C LEU A 190 18.22 7.37 6.17
N ARG A 191 18.31 6.52 7.20
CA ARG A 191 17.71 6.81 8.52
C ARG A 191 18.29 8.09 9.13
N GLY A 192 19.61 8.26 9.08
CA GLY A 192 20.27 9.49 9.52
C GLY A 192 19.80 10.71 8.75
N SER A 193 19.68 10.57 7.42
CA SER A 193 19.20 11.65 6.54
C SER A 193 17.79 12.11 6.90
N PHE A 194 16.84 11.18 6.99
CA PHE A 194 15.45 11.52 7.34
C PHE A 194 15.33 12.06 8.76
N THR A 195 16.11 11.52 9.70
CA THR A 195 16.16 12.05 11.08
C THR A 195 16.66 13.48 11.11
N ALA A 196 17.71 13.82 10.34
CA ALA A 196 18.24 15.19 10.24
C ALA A 196 17.22 16.13 9.57
N MET A 197 16.59 15.70 8.49
CA MET A 197 15.55 16.51 7.83
C MET A 197 14.39 16.86 8.78
N LEU A 198 13.97 15.94 9.65
CA LEU A 198 12.87 16.15 10.61
C LEU A 198 13.22 17.09 11.79
N ARG A 199 14.46 17.57 11.90
CA ARG A 199 14.80 18.63 12.88
C ARG A 199 14.20 19.98 12.48
N ASP A 200 13.88 20.20 11.21
CA ASP A 200 13.08 21.34 10.78
C ASP A 200 11.60 21.11 11.13
N SER A 201 11.24 21.49 12.35
CA SER A 201 9.88 21.34 12.87
C SER A 201 8.84 22.15 12.11
N ILE A 202 9.23 23.23 11.45
CA ILE A 202 8.33 24.08 10.65
C ILE A 202 8.00 23.36 9.35
N ALA A 203 9.01 22.80 8.66
CA ALA A 203 8.80 22.00 7.47
C ALA A 203 8.02 20.72 7.78
N GLU A 204 8.36 20.01 8.88
CA GLU A 204 7.63 18.85 9.36
C GLU A 204 6.14 19.16 9.55
N ALA A 205 5.81 20.26 10.27
CA ALA A 205 4.43 20.64 10.54
C ALA A 205 3.62 20.96 9.26
N LYS A 206 4.27 21.55 8.23
CA LYS A 206 3.65 21.83 6.93
C LYS A 206 3.42 20.56 6.09
N ALA A 207 4.36 19.61 6.18
CA ALA A 207 4.37 18.38 5.37
C ALA A 207 3.57 17.22 5.97
N LEU A 208 2.93 17.41 7.14
CA LEU A 208 2.18 16.35 7.83
C LEU A 208 1.10 15.71 6.96
N ILE A 209 1.10 14.40 6.88
CA ILE A 209 -0.01 13.62 6.36
C ILE A 209 -1.15 13.69 7.39
N LYS A 210 -2.30 14.20 6.99
CA LYS A 210 -3.43 14.47 7.91
C LYS A 210 -4.23 13.19 8.15
N VAL A 211 -3.62 12.21 8.81
CA VAL A 211 -4.20 10.88 9.06
C VAL A 211 -5.56 10.95 9.78
N GLU A 212 -5.82 11.98 10.57
CA GLU A 212 -7.11 12.21 11.23
C GLU A 212 -8.26 12.53 10.25
N LYS A 213 -7.95 12.78 8.98
CA LYS A 213 -8.95 12.98 7.94
C LYS A 213 -9.39 11.68 7.24
N ILE A 214 -8.71 10.56 7.49
CA ILE A 214 -9.07 9.27 6.94
C ILE A 214 -10.46 8.87 7.44
N ASN A 215 -11.32 8.40 6.53
CA ASN A 215 -12.70 8.02 6.85
C ASN A 215 -12.84 6.50 7.01
N GLY A 216 -11.99 5.89 7.81
CA GLY A 216 -11.96 4.45 8.00
C GLY A 216 -10.88 3.99 8.97
N ALA A 217 -10.74 2.69 9.14
CA ALA A 217 -9.75 2.10 10.03
C ALA A 217 -8.32 2.31 9.53
N ILE A 218 -7.35 2.41 10.45
CA ILE A 218 -5.93 2.61 10.15
C ILE A 218 -5.09 1.57 10.87
N LEU A 219 -4.27 0.83 10.11
CA LEU A 219 -3.21 -0.03 10.65
C LEU A 219 -1.85 0.53 10.21
N LEU A 220 -0.98 0.76 11.19
CA LEU A 220 0.41 1.13 10.97
C LEU A 220 1.31 -0.03 11.42
N LEU A 221 2.21 -0.46 10.56
CA LEU A 221 3.26 -1.42 10.91
C LEU A 221 4.62 -0.73 10.82
N SER A 222 5.44 -0.85 11.85
CA SER A 222 6.82 -0.32 11.85
C SER A 222 7.83 -1.39 12.30
N ALA A 223 9.11 -1.13 12.09
CA ALA A 223 10.19 -2.04 12.44
C ALA A 223 11.15 -1.43 13.46
N THR A 224 11.57 -2.22 14.46
CA THR A 224 12.46 -1.76 15.55
C THR A 224 13.84 -1.35 15.04
N LYS A 225 14.35 -2.02 14.01
CA LYS A 225 15.69 -1.86 13.44
C LYS A 225 15.62 -1.34 12.00
N ASP A 226 14.64 -0.47 11.73
CA ASP A 226 14.48 0.17 10.41
C ASP A 226 15.70 1.04 10.10
N ASP A 227 16.44 0.69 9.06
CA ASP A 227 17.65 1.39 8.59
C ASP A 227 17.37 2.46 7.53
N HIS A 228 16.11 2.60 7.10
CA HIS A 228 15.67 3.58 6.13
C HIS A 228 15.07 4.83 6.78
N ILE A 229 14.18 4.64 7.75
CA ILE A 229 13.48 5.74 8.42
C ILE A 229 13.38 5.51 9.94
N PRO A 230 13.18 6.55 10.76
CA PRO A 230 12.80 6.40 12.16
C PRO A 230 11.31 6.00 12.27
N GLY A 231 10.98 4.77 11.78
CA GLY A 231 9.61 4.33 11.51
C GLY A 231 8.73 4.22 12.75
N VAL A 232 9.28 3.76 13.87
CA VAL A 232 8.53 3.64 15.13
C VAL A 232 8.08 5.03 15.61
N GLU A 233 9.02 5.97 15.69
CA GLU A 233 8.77 7.34 16.12
C GLU A 233 7.78 8.07 15.19
N MET A 234 7.87 7.83 13.89
CA MET A 234 6.93 8.39 12.91
C MET A 234 5.51 7.84 13.08
N CYS A 235 5.36 6.54 13.29
CA CYS A 235 4.06 5.91 13.54
C CYS A 235 3.48 6.38 14.89
N ASP A 236 4.29 6.50 15.94
CA ASP A 236 3.86 7.00 17.25
C ASP A 236 3.33 8.45 17.17
N LYS A 237 3.98 9.31 16.37
CA LYS A 237 3.48 10.67 16.09
C LYS A 237 2.11 10.64 15.41
N MET A 238 1.87 9.69 14.49
CA MET A 238 0.55 9.53 13.86
C MET A 238 -0.51 9.07 14.86
N ILE A 239 -0.22 8.09 15.71
CA ILE A 239 -1.15 7.63 16.76
C ILE A 239 -1.44 8.75 17.76
N ALA A 240 -0.43 9.48 18.21
CA ALA A 240 -0.62 10.62 19.11
C ALA A 240 -1.53 11.70 18.48
N ARG A 241 -1.35 11.96 17.18
CA ARG A 241 -2.21 12.89 16.42
C ARG A 241 -3.64 12.38 16.35
N LEU A 242 -3.88 11.10 16.03
CA LEU A 242 -5.21 10.50 15.98
C LEU A 242 -5.92 10.65 17.35
N LYS A 243 -5.21 10.37 18.44
CA LYS A 243 -5.72 10.56 19.81
C LYS A 243 -6.09 12.02 20.09
N THR A 244 -5.18 12.95 19.79
CA THR A 244 -5.39 14.40 20.00
C THR A 244 -6.59 14.93 19.20
N LYS A 245 -6.77 14.44 17.96
CA LYS A 245 -7.88 14.81 17.06
C LYS A 245 -9.17 14.04 17.32
N LYS A 246 -9.22 13.20 18.37
CA LYS A 246 -10.38 12.38 18.76
C LYS A 246 -10.91 11.55 17.58
N PHE A 247 -9.98 10.89 16.87
CA PHE A 247 -10.30 10.03 15.73
C PHE A 247 -11.27 8.92 16.15
N LYS A 248 -12.28 8.65 15.31
CA LYS A 248 -13.43 7.81 15.71
C LYS A 248 -13.38 6.38 15.17
N HIS A 249 -12.47 6.11 14.22
CA HIS A 249 -12.33 4.76 13.65
C HIS A 249 -11.25 3.98 14.39
N ALA A 250 -11.29 2.65 14.25
CA ALA A 250 -10.24 1.79 14.78
C ALA A 250 -8.87 2.21 14.23
N ASN A 251 -7.87 2.28 15.10
CA ASN A 251 -6.50 2.56 14.72
C ASN A 251 -5.55 1.77 15.61
N GLU A 252 -4.50 1.25 15.00
CA GLU A 252 -3.53 0.40 15.66
C GLU A 252 -2.13 0.64 15.09
N HIS A 253 -1.12 0.64 15.93
CA HIS A 253 0.28 0.62 15.55
C HIS A 253 0.92 -0.64 16.11
N ILE A 254 1.46 -1.47 15.25
CA ILE A 254 2.17 -2.71 15.61
C ILE A 254 3.64 -2.53 15.26
N VAL A 255 4.49 -2.65 16.28
CA VAL A 255 5.94 -2.60 16.14
C VAL A 255 6.46 -4.03 15.97
N ILE A 256 7.20 -4.29 14.90
CA ILE A 256 7.73 -5.61 14.56
C ILE A 256 9.25 -5.57 14.75
N GLU A 257 9.80 -6.61 15.37
CA GLU A 257 11.25 -6.70 15.53
C GLU A 257 11.90 -7.05 14.19
N GLY A 258 12.83 -6.21 13.75
CA GLY A 258 13.56 -6.41 12.49
C GLY A 258 13.84 -5.12 11.74
N GLY A 259 14.38 -5.24 10.52
CA GLY A 259 14.70 -4.15 9.60
C GLY A 259 13.49 -3.70 8.77
N HIS A 260 13.71 -2.72 7.87
CA HIS A 260 12.68 -2.08 7.05
C HIS A 260 11.75 -3.06 6.30
N GLY A 261 12.27 -4.16 5.81
CA GLY A 261 11.49 -5.17 5.06
C GLY A 261 10.74 -6.19 5.93
N GLU A 262 11.00 -6.26 7.26
CA GLU A 262 10.42 -7.31 8.10
C GLU A 262 8.90 -7.22 8.20
N PRO A 263 8.27 -6.03 8.39
CA PRO A 263 6.82 -5.94 8.47
C PRO A 263 6.08 -6.44 7.21
N LEU A 264 6.74 -6.48 6.05
CA LEU A 264 6.17 -7.03 4.80
C LEU A 264 6.00 -8.56 4.82
N LYS A 265 6.43 -9.24 5.87
CA LYS A 265 6.26 -10.69 6.05
C LYS A 265 5.07 -11.05 6.94
N HIS A 266 4.45 -10.06 7.60
CA HIS A 266 3.42 -10.25 8.63
C HIS A 266 2.01 -9.96 8.12
N PHE A 267 1.62 -10.56 6.99
CA PHE A 267 0.27 -10.39 6.42
C PHE A 267 -0.83 -11.03 7.25
N ASP A 268 -0.52 -11.97 8.13
CA ASP A 268 -1.45 -12.52 9.11
C ASP A 268 -2.06 -11.43 10.00
N LEU A 269 -1.24 -10.47 10.47
CA LEU A 269 -1.68 -9.32 11.24
C LEU A 269 -2.62 -8.41 10.41
N ILE A 270 -2.28 -8.20 9.14
CA ILE A 270 -3.08 -7.40 8.22
C ILE A 270 -4.44 -8.07 7.97
N PHE A 271 -4.47 -9.37 7.69
CA PHE A 271 -5.71 -10.11 7.50
C PHE A 271 -6.59 -10.05 8.75
N LYS A 272 -6.02 -10.24 9.94
CA LYS A 272 -6.75 -10.14 11.21
C LYS A 272 -7.36 -8.75 11.40
N PHE A 273 -6.59 -7.68 11.11
CA PHE A 273 -7.08 -6.31 11.20
C PHE A 273 -8.23 -6.02 10.23
N LEU A 274 -8.10 -6.46 8.96
CA LEU A 274 -9.13 -6.31 7.94
C LEU A 274 -10.41 -7.07 8.31
N GLU A 275 -10.31 -8.28 8.80
CA GLU A 275 -11.46 -9.08 9.25
C GLU A 275 -12.23 -8.37 10.37
N ASN A 276 -11.54 -7.77 11.33
CA ASN A 276 -12.16 -7.13 12.48
C ASN A 276 -12.74 -5.74 12.17
N ASN A 277 -12.10 -4.97 11.28
CA ASN A 277 -12.36 -3.54 11.14
C ASN A 277 -12.90 -3.11 9.77
N PHE A 278 -12.83 -3.98 8.75
CA PHE A 278 -13.19 -3.64 7.38
C PHE A 278 -14.24 -4.59 6.78
N SER A 279 -14.10 -5.91 6.94
CA SER A 279 -14.96 -6.89 6.29
C SER A 279 -16.33 -7.03 6.95
N LYS A 280 -16.41 -6.91 8.26
CA LYS A 280 -17.63 -7.15 9.07
C LYS A 280 -18.63 -5.98 9.14
N ARG A 281 -18.32 -4.85 8.54
CA ARG A 281 -19.17 -3.63 8.61
C ARG A 281 -19.92 -3.37 7.31
#